data_7ae62df3239ba1c5b08cf8a6931d6655
#
_entry.id   7ae62df3239ba1c5b08cf8a6931d6655
#
_cell.length_a   1.000
_cell.length_b   1.000
_cell.length_c   1.000
_cell.angle_alpha   90.00
_cell.angle_beta   90.00
_cell.angle_gamma   90.00
#
_symmetry.space_group_name_H-M   'P 1'
#
loop_
_entity.id
_entity.type
_entity.pdbx_description
1 polymer ?
#
loop_
_entity_poly.entity_id
_entity_poly.type
_entity_poly.pdbx_seq_one_letter_code
_entity_poly.pdbx_strand_id
1 'polypeptide(L)'
;QVKGRLYVENVNMQDSVVTLSKSAIMKRWKVYPANLIPNIDGKGYGRFVFHTIPRWTSLPDVNRLAVLMTLYENYWMGNVSAEALFSSMYHGLAKERNPLVASACSGYLSTIVRNMDVDERLVCEKQLFDLSRKHAMPAVRQLLLKRLYGSAHSPEVVDSLYAIWKGQTESLLNERDYMAMAYHLAIMRPQQWKQIVDEQMQRLTSEDRKSEFQFVSRACNPDVAVQDTLFEELKQRENRRTEPWASAILALLNDETREPRNNK
;
A
#
# COMPACT_ATOMS: atom_id res chain seq x y z
N GLN A 1 20.37 -15.76 24.52
CA GLN A 1 19.08 -15.55 25.19
C GLN A 1 18.34 -14.44 24.45
N VAL A 2 17.16 -14.75 23.91
CA VAL A 2 16.26 -13.75 23.33
C VAL A 2 15.35 -13.28 24.45
N LYS A 3 15.42 -12.01 24.81
CA LYS A 3 14.49 -11.37 25.74
C LYS A 3 13.39 -10.71 24.92
N GLY A 4 12.14 -11.11 25.12
CA GLY A 4 10.98 -10.50 24.52
C GLY A 4 9.93 -10.18 25.56
N ARG A 5 9.09 -9.17 25.29
CA ARG A 5 7.89 -8.91 26.09
C ARG A 5 6.73 -9.68 25.51
N LEU A 6 5.98 -10.33 26.38
CA LEU A 6 4.74 -10.97 26.06
C LEU A 6 3.60 -10.16 26.65
N TYR A 7 2.72 -9.64 25.80
CA TYR A 7 1.52 -9.01 26.25
C TYR A 7 0.43 -10.07 26.48
N VAL A 8 -0.13 -10.03 27.67
CA VAL A 8 -1.19 -10.95 28.08
C VAL A 8 -2.38 -10.12 28.51
N GLU A 9 -3.42 -10.11 27.69
CA GLU A 9 -4.70 -9.51 28.07
C GLU A 9 -5.44 -10.47 28.99
N ASN A 10 -5.36 -10.22 30.27
CA ASN A 10 -6.16 -10.89 31.29
C ASN A 10 -6.91 -9.82 32.09
N VAL A 11 -7.87 -10.24 32.91
CA VAL A 11 -8.70 -9.34 33.77
C VAL A 11 -7.87 -8.33 34.60
N ASN A 12 -6.56 -8.54 34.71
CA ASN A 12 -5.61 -7.68 35.42
C ASN A 12 -4.42 -7.18 34.56
N MET A 13 -4.51 -7.10 33.24
CA MET A 13 -3.49 -6.56 32.34
C MET A 13 -2.07 -6.59 32.94
N GLN A 14 -1.38 -7.73 32.90
CA GLN A 14 0.00 -7.85 33.39
C GLN A 14 0.97 -8.02 32.21
N ASP A 15 1.83 -7.02 32.01
CA ASP A 15 3.01 -7.18 31.16
C ASP A 15 3.97 -8.16 31.84
N SER A 16 4.29 -9.25 31.16
CA SER A 16 5.28 -10.20 31.65
C SER A 16 6.48 -10.25 30.72
N VAL A 17 7.68 -10.10 31.27
CA VAL A 17 8.92 -10.34 30.54
C VAL A 17 9.24 -11.84 30.61
N VAL A 18 9.28 -12.48 29.44
CA VAL A 18 9.63 -13.90 29.35
C VAL A 18 11.02 -14.03 28.73
N THR A 19 11.92 -14.74 29.40
CA THR A 19 13.20 -15.13 28.82
C THR A 19 13.01 -16.42 28.02
N LEU A 20 13.20 -16.33 26.70
CA LEU A 20 13.14 -17.50 25.82
C LEU A 20 14.49 -18.20 25.84
N SER A 21 14.52 -19.48 26.23
CA SER A 21 15.67 -20.38 26.11
C SER A 21 15.44 -21.39 24.98
N LYS A 22 16.50 -22.13 24.58
CA LYS A 22 16.42 -23.16 23.54
C LYS A 22 15.40 -24.29 23.86
N SER A 23 15.04 -24.47 25.12
CA SER A 23 13.91 -25.29 25.56
C SER A 23 12.76 -24.37 25.90
N ALA A 24 11.67 -24.43 25.18
CA ALA A 24 10.47 -23.64 25.42
C ALA A 24 9.94 -23.94 26.85
N ILE A 25 10.17 -23.00 27.75
CA ILE A 25 9.52 -23.08 29.08
C ILE A 25 8.16 -22.44 28.92
N MET A 26 7.15 -23.25 28.69
CA MET A 26 5.76 -22.83 28.78
C MET A 26 5.43 -22.50 30.22
N LYS A 27 5.31 -21.25 30.57
CA LYS A 27 4.77 -20.86 31.86
C LYS A 27 3.32 -21.34 31.90
N ARG A 28 2.97 -22.27 32.80
CA ARG A 28 1.58 -22.67 32.96
C ARG A 28 0.79 -21.56 33.61
N TRP A 29 -0.11 -20.96 32.84
CA TRP A 29 -1.06 -19.97 33.31
C TRP A 29 -2.24 -20.71 33.99
N LYS A 30 -2.69 -20.18 35.12
CA LYS A 30 -3.88 -20.74 35.79
C LYS A 30 -5.17 -20.47 35.00
N VAL A 31 -5.14 -19.38 34.15
CA VAL A 31 -6.20 -19.01 33.23
C VAL A 31 -5.55 -18.67 31.91
N TYR A 32 -6.04 -19.20 30.79
CA TYR A 32 -5.56 -18.86 29.47
C TYR A 32 -5.92 -17.39 29.15
N PRO A 33 -4.96 -16.57 28.76
CA PRO A 33 -5.22 -15.19 28.38
C PRO A 33 -6.11 -15.11 27.14
N ALA A 34 -7.05 -14.19 27.13
CA ALA A 34 -7.97 -13.97 26.02
C ALA A 34 -7.22 -13.49 24.76
N ASN A 35 -6.10 -12.82 24.97
CA ASN A 35 -5.28 -12.27 23.90
C ASN A 35 -3.79 -12.40 24.26
N LEU A 36 -3.04 -13.12 23.44
CA LEU A 36 -1.62 -13.34 23.62
C LEU A 36 -0.87 -12.73 22.44
N ILE A 37 -0.09 -11.70 22.69
CA ILE A 37 0.65 -10.99 21.66
C ILE A 37 2.15 -11.12 21.94
N PRO A 38 2.87 -12.00 21.22
CA PRO A 38 4.33 -12.07 21.33
C PRO A 38 4.96 -10.83 20.68
N ASN A 39 6.14 -10.44 21.19
CA ASN A 39 6.91 -9.31 20.66
C ASN A 39 6.13 -7.98 20.59
N ILE A 40 5.29 -7.72 21.58
CA ILE A 40 4.40 -6.55 21.61
C ILE A 40 5.14 -5.20 21.54
N ASP A 41 6.39 -5.15 22.00
CA ASP A 41 7.24 -3.95 21.95
C ASP A 41 8.15 -3.88 20.71
N GLY A 42 8.06 -4.85 19.81
CA GLY A 42 8.83 -4.91 18.56
C GLY A 42 10.34 -5.12 18.74
N LYS A 43 10.84 -5.41 19.96
CA LYS A 43 12.27 -5.50 20.26
C LYS A 43 12.87 -6.89 20.07
N GLY A 44 12.02 -7.90 19.93
CA GLY A 44 12.47 -9.27 19.68
C GLY A 44 12.85 -9.44 18.20
N TYR A 45 13.93 -10.16 17.96
CA TYR A 45 14.32 -10.61 16.63
C TYR A 45 13.99 -12.09 16.47
N GLY A 46 13.13 -12.43 15.51
CA GLY A 46 12.70 -13.80 15.26
C GLY A 46 11.35 -13.88 14.57
N ARG A 47 10.87 -15.11 14.36
CA ARG A 47 9.53 -15.37 13.83
C ARG A 47 8.54 -15.49 14.98
N PHE A 48 7.54 -14.62 14.97
CA PHE A 48 6.47 -14.63 15.98
C PHE A 48 5.17 -15.02 15.27
N VAL A 49 4.66 -16.21 15.63
CA VAL A 49 3.49 -16.79 14.97
C VAL A 49 2.23 -16.42 15.73
N PHE A 50 1.24 -15.90 15.01
CA PHE A 50 -0.13 -15.75 15.49
C PHE A 50 -0.98 -16.92 14.98
N HIS A 51 -1.68 -17.59 15.88
CA HIS A 51 -2.69 -18.57 15.51
C HIS A 51 -4.07 -17.93 15.24
N THR A 52 -4.27 -16.74 15.76
CA THR A 52 -5.46 -15.91 15.56
C THR A 52 -5.05 -14.45 15.53
N ILE A 53 -5.80 -13.61 14.81
CA ILE A 53 -5.54 -12.18 14.79
C ILE A 53 -5.87 -11.60 16.18
N PRO A 54 -4.88 -11.00 16.87
CA PRO A 54 -5.11 -10.45 18.20
C PRO A 54 -5.94 -9.16 18.14
N ARG A 55 -6.53 -8.78 19.27
CA ARG A 55 -7.14 -7.44 19.43
C ARG A 55 -6.01 -6.41 19.57
N TRP A 56 -5.76 -5.64 18.54
CA TRP A 56 -4.64 -4.71 18.50
C TRP A 56 -5.04 -3.23 18.53
N THR A 57 -6.27 -2.91 18.16
CA THR A 57 -6.71 -1.53 17.92
C THR A 57 -6.75 -0.65 19.19
N SER A 58 -6.86 -1.26 20.35
CA SER A 58 -6.87 -0.55 21.65
C SER A 58 -5.49 -0.41 22.28
N LEU A 59 -4.44 -0.95 21.66
CA LEU A 59 -3.08 -0.88 22.19
C LEU A 59 -2.45 0.51 22.01
N PRO A 60 -1.41 0.84 22.78
CA PRO A 60 -0.59 2.04 22.53
C PRO A 60 0.01 2.03 21.10
N ASP A 61 0.31 3.21 20.55
CA ASP A 61 0.71 3.41 19.15
C ASP A 61 1.88 2.51 18.72
N VAL A 62 2.95 2.46 19.53
CA VAL A 62 4.13 1.62 19.23
C VAL A 62 3.76 0.14 19.19
N ASN A 63 2.90 -0.29 20.11
CA ASN A 63 2.45 -1.67 20.18
C ASN A 63 1.56 -2.02 18.99
N ARG A 64 0.71 -1.09 18.52
CA ARG A 64 -0.09 -1.28 17.30
C ARG A 64 0.81 -1.48 16.08
N LEU A 65 1.86 -0.66 15.93
CA LEU A 65 2.84 -0.82 14.84
C LEU A 65 3.53 -2.19 14.89
N ALA A 66 3.99 -2.62 16.07
CA ALA A 66 4.64 -3.92 16.24
C ALA A 66 3.70 -5.09 15.88
N VAL A 67 2.43 -5.01 16.28
CA VAL A 67 1.42 -6.02 15.92
C VAL A 67 1.12 -6.01 14.43
N LEU A 68 0.94 -4.84 13.81
CA LEU A 68 0.69 -4.72 12.37
C LEU A 68 1.84 -5.33 11.55
N MET A 69 3.09 -5.05 11.93
CA MET A 69 4.28 -5.63 11.30
C MET A 69 4.28 -7.16 11.44
N THR A 70 4.07 -7.67 12.65
CA THR A 70 4.05 -9.11 12.90
C THR A 70 2.87 -9.81 12.17
N LEU A 71 1.70 -9.18 12.09
CA LEU A 71 0.56 -9.70 11.31
C LEU A 71 0.87 -9.77 9.81
N TYR A 72 1.53 -8.75 9.29
CA TYR A 72 1.95 -8.72 7.89
C TYR A 72 2.99 -9.81 7.57
N GLU A 73 3.95 -10.05 8.49
CA GLU A 73 4.87 -11.19 8.37
C GLU A 73 4.13 -12.54 8.41
N ASN A 74 3.12 -12.68 9.28
CA ASN A 74 2.30 -13.89 9.35
C ASN A 74 1.49 -14.15 8.08
N TYR A 75 1.05 -13.09 7.38
CA TYR A 75 0.44 -13.20 6.06
C TYR A 75 1.42 -13.82 5.05
N TRP A 76 2.64 -13.31 4.97
CA TRP A 76 3.66 -13.86 4.06
C TRP A 76 4.11 -15.28 4.42
N MET A 77 3.97 -15.69 5.68
CA MET A 77 4.21 -17.06 6.13
C MET A 77 3.01 -18.00 5.91
N GLY A 78 1.88 -17.50 5.43
CA GLY A 78 0.66 -18.28 5.23
C GLY A 78 -0.10 -18.63 6.52
N ASN A 79 0.22 -17.99 7.65
CA ASN A 79 -0.46 -18.22 8.92
C ASN A 79 -1.77 -17.46 9.07
N VAL A 80 -1.93 -16.38 8.29
CA VAL A 80 -3.12 -15.51 8.28
C VAL A 80 -3.54 -15.30 6.84
N SER A 81 -4.82 -15.49 6.53
CA SER A 81 -5.35 -15.27 5.19
C SER A 81 -5.42 -13.79 4.83
N ALA A 82 -5.40 -13.49 3.53
CA ALA A 82 -5.51 -12.13 3.00
C ALA A 82 -6.80 -11.44 3.47
N GLU A 83 -7.94 -12.13 3.37
CA GLU A 83 -9.25 -11.59 3.72
C GLU A 83 -9.36 -11.28 5.22
N ALA A 84 -8.91 -12.21 6.08
CA ALA A 84 -8.94 -12.02 7.52
C ALA A 84 -8.05 -10.84 7.94
N LEU A 85 -6.85 -10.74 7.35
CA LEU A 85 -5.93 -9.65 7.62
C LEU A 85 -6.45 -8.33 7.08
N PHE A 86 -6.97 -8.31 5.85
CA PHE A 86 -7.59 -7.12 5.27
C PHE A 86 -8.73 -6.62 6.15
N SER A 87 -9.65 -7.49 6.53
CA SER A 87 -10.79 -7.12 7.38
C SER A 87 -10.33 -6.50 8.71
N SER A 88 -9.37 -7.13 9.39
CA SER A 88 -8.83 -6.63 10.65
C SER A 88 -8.16 -5.26 10.49
N MET A 89 -7.29 -5.11 9.49
CA MET A 89 -6.56 -3.87 9.24
C MET A 89 -7.48 -2.75 8.76
N TYR A 90 -8.44 -3.05 7.88
CA TYR A 90 -9.44 -2.08 7.40
C TYR A 90 -10.26 -1.49 8.54
N HIS A 91 -10.81 -2.35 9.42
CA HIS A 91 -11.59 -1.89 10.56
C HIS A 91 -10.75 -1.11 11.59
N GLY A 92 -9.49 -1.48 11.74
CA GLY A 92 -8.55 -0.73 12.57
C GLY A 92 -8.22 0.63 11.97
N LEU A 93 -7.88 0.67 10.68
CA LEU A 93 -7.57 1.89 9.96
C LEU A 93 -8.73 2.89 9.95
N ALA A 94 -9.96 2.41 9.82
CA ALA A 94 -11.16 3.26 9.83
C ALA A 94 -11.32 4.10 11.12
N LYS A 95 -10.70 3.67 12.22
CA LYS A 95 -10.73 4.34 13.52
C LYS A 95 -9.38 4.93 13.92
N GLU A 96 -8.32 4.69 13.14
CA GLU A 96 -6.96 5.10 13.49
C GLU A 96 -6.80 6.62 13.46
N ARG A 97 -6.11 7.14 14.46
CA ARG A 97 -5.86 8.58 14.62
C ARG A 97 -4.38 8.93 14.62
N ASN A 98 -3.49 7.94 14.73
CA ASN A 98 -2.07 8.18 14.62
C ASN A 98 -1.64 8.07 13.15
N PRO A 99 -1.06 9.14 12.55
CA PRO A 99 -0.69 9.15 11.13
C PRO A 99 0.36 8.09 10.76
N LEU A 100 1.29 7.76 11.67
CA LEU A 100 2.33 6.77 11.42
C LEU A 100 1.74 5.35 11.39
N VAL A 101 0.85 5.03 12.34
CA VAL A 101 0.13 3.76 12.36
C VAL A 101 -0.75 3.62 11.12
N ALA A 102 -1.48 4.69 10.75
CA ALA A 102 -2.30 4.72 9.54
C ALA A 102 -1.47 4.53 8.27
N SER A 103 -0.29 5.16 8.20
CA SER A 103 0.63 5.01 7.07
C SER A 103 1.13 3.58 6.91
N ALA A 104 1.57 2.94 7.99
CA ALA A 104 2.01 1.55 7.98
C ALA A 104 0.86 0.61 7.60
N CYS A 105 -0.31 0.77 8.25
CA CYS A 105 -1.50 -0.04 8.00
C CYS A 105 -1.96 0.06 6.55
N SER A 106 -2.05 1.27 5.99
CA SER A 106 -2.44 1.49 4.59
C SER A 106 -1.42 0.90 3.60
N GLY A 107 -0.13 0.93 3.94
CA GLY A 107 0.92 0.31 3.14
C GLY A 107 0.76 -1.21 3.06
N TYR A 108 0.55 -1.85 4.20
CA TYR A 108 0.28 -3.29 4.25
C TYR A 108 -1.01 -3.67 3.52
N LEU A 109 -2.10 -2.92 3.75
CA LEU A 109 -3.36 -3.13 3.02
C LEU A 109 -3.19 -3.06 1.51
N SER A 110 -2.45 -2.06 0.99
CA SER A 110 -2.21 -1.94 -0.46
C SER A 110 -1.47 -3.15 -1.02
N THR A 111 -0.49 -3.70 -0.29
CA THR A 111 0.23 -4.89 -0.73
C THR A 111 -0.63 -6.15 -0.65
N ILE A 112 -1.43 -6.30 0.41
CA ILE A 112 -2.35 -7.44 0.58
C ILE A 112 -3.36 -7.45 -0.56
N VAL A 113 -4.02 -6.31 -0.83
CA VAL A 113 -5.03 -6.16 -1.89
C VAL A 113 -4.45 -6.49 -3.27
N ARG A 114 -3.23 -6.05 -3.56
CA ARG A 114 -2.57 -6.36 -4.83
C ARG A 114 -2.34 -7.86 -5.07
N ASN A 115 -2.17 -8.63 -3.99
CA ASN A 115 -1.94 -10.07 -4.06
C ASN A 115 -3.21 -10.92 -3.88
N MET A 116 -4.38 -10.30 -3.82
CA MET A 116 -5.67 -10.99 -3.79
C MET A 116 -6.11 -11.42 -5.19
N ASP A 117 -7.02 -12.37 -5.25
CA ASP A 117 -7.72 -12.68 -6.49
C ASP A 117 -8.46 -11.46 -7.04
N VAL A 118 -8.65 -11.43 -8.36
CA VAL A 118 -9.17 -10.23 -9.06
C VAL A 118 -10.49 -9.75 -8.45
N ASP A 119 -11.46 -10.64 -8.26
CA ASP A 119 -12.78 -10.27 -7.75
C ASP A 119 -12.72 -9.70 -6.33
N GLU A 120 -11.94 -10.30 -5.45
CA GLU A 120 -11.73 -9.84 -4.08
C GLU A 120 -11.02 -8.49 -4.06
N ARG A 121 -10.00 -8.33 -4.91
CA ARG A 121 -9.27 -7.09 -5.07
C ARG A 121 -10.18 -5.91 -5.41
N LEU A 122 -11.07 -6.09 -6.41
CA LEU A 122 -12.00 -5.03 -6.84
C LEU A 122 -12.91 -4.56 -5.69
N VAL A 123 -13.39 -5.50 -4.87
CA VAL A 123 -14.21 -5.19 -3.69
C VAL A 123 -13.40 -4.42 -2.64
N CYS A 124 -12.18 -4.88 -2.35
CA CYS A 124 -11.30 -4.25 -1.36
C CYS A 124 -10.87 -2.83 -1.79
N GLU A 125 -10.56 -2.63 -3.07
CA GLU A 125 -10.24 -1.30 -3.62
C GLU A 125 -11.40 -0.32 -3.44
N LYS A 126 -12.63 -0.76 -3.69
CA LYS A 126 -13.84 0.06 -3.47
C LYS A 126 -14.01 0.42 -2.00
N GLN A 127 -13.81 -0.53 -1.08
CA GLN A 127 -13.88 -0.26 0.35
C GLN A 127 -12.82 0.77 0.79
N LEU A 128 -11.57 0.64 0.29
CA LEU A 128 -10.51 1.60 0.59
C LEU A 128 -10.80 2.99 -0.01
N PHE A 129 -11.38 3.04 -1.22
CA PHE A 129 -11.80 4.29 -1.82
C PHE A 129 -12.90 4.97 -1.00
N ASP A 130 -13.92 4.22 -0.58
CA ASP A 130 -14.97 4.73 0.30
C ASP A 130 -14.42 5.26 1.63
N LEU A 131 -13.45 4.55 2.21
CA LEU A 131 -12.77 5.00 3.43
C LEU A 131 -11.98 6.29 3.18
N SER A 132 -11.34 6.43 2.01
CA SER A 132 -10.64 7.65 1.62
C SER A 132 -11.56 8.88 1.53
N ARG A 133 -12.85 8.67 1.31
CA ARG A 133 -13.85 9.75 1.25
C ARG A 133 -14.45 10.09 2.61
N LYS A 134 -14.50 9.12 3.53
CA LYS A 134 -15.27 9.21 4.79
C LYS A 134 -14.41 9.30 6.04
N HIS A 135 -13.11 8.99 5.99
CA HIS A 135 -12.25 8.98 7.18
C HIS A 135 -12.21 10.35 7.85
N ALA A 136 -12.26 10.36 9.19
CA ALA A 136 -12.30 11.62 9.98
C ALA A 136 -11.06 12.50 9.78
N MET A 137 -9.87 11.86 9.60
CA MET A 137 -8.61 12.58 9.42
C MET A 137 -8.31 12.86 7.95
N PRO A 138 -8.13 14.13 7.53
CA PRO A 138 -7.74 14.49 6.17
C PRO A 138 -6.44 13.81 5.71
N ALA A 139 -5.45 13.67 6.60
CA ALA A 139 -4.19 13.02 6.29
C ALA A 139 -4.38 11.54 5.90
N VAL A 140 -5.30 10.81 6.54
CA VAL A 140 -5.60 9.42 6.19
C VAL A 140 -6.38 9.35 4.87
N ARG A 141 -7.30 10.29 4.61
CA ARG A 141 -7.99 10.39 3.31
C ARG A 141 -7.00 10.59 2.17
N GLN A 142 -6.10 11.57 2.31
CA GLN A 142 -5.04 11.82 1.33
C GLN A 142 -4.17 10.59 1.11
N LEU A 143 -3.74 9.94 2.19
CA LEU A 143 -2.90 8.74 2.14
C LEU A 143 -3.54 7.61 1.35
N LEU A 144 -4.82 7.31 1.62
CA LEU A 144 -5.57 6.26 0.92
C LEU A 144 -5.77 6.60 -0.56
N LEU A 145 -6.12 7.85 -0.90
CA LEU A 145 -6.20 8.29 -2.29
C LEU A 145 -4.87 8.12 -3.01
N LYS A 146 -3.76 8.48 -2.37
CA LYS A 146 -2.41 8.31 -2.94
C LYS A 146 -2.04 6.85 -3.18
N ARG A 147 -2.54 5.92 -2.37
CA ARG A 147 -2.36 4.49 -2.61
C ARG A 147 -3.17 4.00 -3.81
N LEU A 148 -4.41 4.48 -3.92
CA LEU A 148 -5.33 4.02 -4.96
C LEU A 148 -5.04 4.60 -6.35
N TYR A 149 -4.70 5.89 -6.45
CA TYR A 149 -4.55 6.51 -7.78
C TYR A 149 -3.39 5.95 -8.61
N GLY A 150 -2.48 5.21 -8.00
CA GLY A 150 -1.37 4.57 -8.70
C GLY A 150 -1.51 3.05 -8.85
N SER A 151 -2.61 2.45 -8.38
CA SER A 151 -2.74 0.98 -8.35
C SER A 151 -4.16 0.42 -8.42
N ALA A 152 -5.19 1.25 -8.52
CA ALA A 152 -6.57 0.77 -8.54
C ALA A 152 -6.94 0.15 -9.90
N HIS A 153 -7.59 -1.01 -9.85
CA HIS A 153 -8.07 -1.74 -11.03
C HIS A 153 -9.60 -1.82 -11.10
N SER A 154 -10.29 -1.56 -9.98
CA SER A 154 -11.75 -1.50 -9.96
C SER A 154 -12.26 -0.44 -10.94
N PRO A 155 -13.09 -0.80 -11.94
CA PRO A 155 -13.63 0.15 -12.89
C PRO A 155 -14.31 1.34 -12.21
N GLU A 156 -15.10 1.09 -11.17
CA GLU A 156 -15.80 2.13 -10.42
C GLU A 156 -14.84 3.10 -9.72
N VAL A 157 -13.73 2.57 -9.17
CA VAL A 157 -12.69 3.39 -8.52
C VAL A 157 -11.92 4.19 -9.58
N VAL A 158 -11.54 3.55 -10.68
CA VAL A 158 -10.86 4.20 -11.82
C VAL A 158 -11.73 5.33 -12.41
N ASP A 159 -13.05 5.11 -12.56
CA ASP A 159 -13.98 6.14 -13.02
C ASP A 159 -14.07 7.31 -12.04
N SER A 160 -14.10 7.01 -10.75
CA SER A 160 -14.10 8.03 -9.69
C SER A 160 -12.80 8.83 -9.67
N LEU A 161 -11.65 8.15 -9.80
CA LEU A 161 -10.35 8.80 -9.92
C LEU A 161 -10.25 9.67 -11.18
N TYR A 162 -10.80 9.20 -12.29
CA TYR A 162 -10.86 9.98 -13.52
C TYR A 162 -11.69 11.27 -13.33
N ALA A 163 -12.84 11.19 -12.66
CA ALA A 163 -13.66 12.35 -12.35
C ALA A 163 -12.91 13.34 -11.43
N ILE A 164 -12.21 12.85 -10.40
CA ILE A 164 -11.38 13.67 -9.52
C ILE A 164 -10.26 14.35 -10.31
N TRP A 165 -9.55 13.60 -11.14
CA TRP A 165 -8.47 14.13 -11.98
C TRP A 165 -8.99 15.17 -12.98
N LYS A 166 -10.09 14.87 -13.66
CA LYS A 166 -10.69 15.75 -14.67
C LYS A 166 -11.13 17.09 -14.09
N GLY A 167 -11.82 17.06 -12.96
CA GLY A 167 -12.35 18.24 -12.28
C GLY A 167 -11.35 18.91 -11.33
N GLN A 168 -10.22 18.31 -11.03
CA GLN A 168 -9.28 18.75 -9.98
C GLN A 168 -9.99 19.06 -8.65
N THR A 169 -10.96 18.21 -8.30
CA THR A 169 -11.90 18.46 -7.20
C THR A 169 -11.34 18.14 -5.82
N GLU A 170 -10.14 17.52 -5.73
CA GLU A 170 -9.59 17.08 -4.46
C GLU A 170 -8.48 18.00 -3.97
N SER A 171 -8.82 18.87 -3.02
CA SER A 171 -7.89 19.86 -2.46
C SER A 171 -6.74 19.27 -1.63
N LEU A 172 -6.84 17.99 -1.25
CA LEU A 172 -5.78 17.27 -0.53
C LEU A 172 -4.64 16.82 -1.45
N LEU A 173 -4.84 16.87 -2.78
CA LEU A 173 -3.86 16.45 -3.78
C LEU A 173 -3.12 17.67 -4.37
N ASN A 174 -1.82 17.49 -4.59
CA ASN A 174 -0.99 18.50 -5.24
C ASN A 174 -0.76 18.15 -6.73
N GLU A 175 -0.06 19.01 -7.45
CA GLU A 175 0.23 18.84 -8.88
C GLU A 175 0.95 17.52 -9.21
N ARG A 176 1.90 17.05 -8.35
CA ARG A 176 2.55 15.75 -8.52
C ARG A 176 1.60 14.58 -8.35
N ASP A 177 0.65 14.70 -7.43
CA ASP A 177 -0.37 13.68 -7.22
C ASP A 177 -1.25 13.55 -8.47
N TYR A 178 -1.64 14.68 -9.09
CA TYR A 178 -2.41 14.68 -10.34
C TYR A 178 -1.60 14.14 -11.53
N MET A 179 -0.28 14.41 -11.59
CA MET A 179 0.61 13.79 -12.58
C MET A 179 0.64 12.27 -12.44
N ALA A 180 0.84 11.77 -11.22
CA ALA A 180 0.88 10.33 -10.96
C ALA A 180 -0.47 9.67 -11.27
N MET A 181 -1.58 10.33 -10.93
CA MET A 181 -2.93 9.88 -11.28
C MET A 181 -3.11 9.83 -12.81
N ALA A 182 -2.62 10.82 -13.54
CA ALA A 182 -2.71 10.86 -15.00
C ALA A 182 -1.96 9.69 -15.65
N TYR A 183 -0.78 9.32 -15.15
CA TYR A 183 -0.06 8.15 -15.65
C TYR A 183 -0.89 6.87 -15.48
N HIS A 184 -1.41 6.64 -14.30
CA HIS A 184 -2.22 5.46 -14.02
C HIS A 184 -3.50 5.44 -14.86
N LEU A 185 -4.23 6.54 -14.93
CA LEU A 185 -5.45 6.66 -15.74
C LEU A 185 -5.18 6.46 -17.23
N ALA A 186 -4.04 6.92 -17.75
CA ALA A 186 -3.66 6.72 -19.14
C ALA A 186 -3.41 5.22 -19.45
N ILE A 187 -2.90 4.45 -18.48
CA ILE A 187 -2.75 2.99 -18.61
C ILE A 187 -4.10 2.30 -18.52
N MET A 188 -4.92 2.65 -17.53
CA MET A 188 -6.22 2.03 -17.30
C MET A 188 -7.26 2.37 -18.37
N ARG A 189 -7.04 3.45 -19.14
CA ARG A 189 -7.92 3.95 -20.21
C ARG A 189 -7.15 4.11 -21.54
N PRO A 190 -6.67 3.03 -22.14
CA PRO A 190 -5.78 3.07 -23.29
C PRO A 190 -6.38 3.78 -24.51
N GLN A 191 -7.71 3.82 -24.64
CA GLN A 191 -8.38 4.56 -25.72
C GLN A 191 -8.33 6.09 -25.51
N GLN A 192 -8.11 6.54 -24.29
CA GLN A 192 -8.08 7.96 -23.90
C GLN A 192 -6.67 8.41 -23.45
N TRP A 193 -5.67 7.53 -23.52
CA TRP A 193 -4.35 7.80 -22.95
C TRP A 193 -3.75 9.11 -23.43
N LYS A 194 -3.82 9.36 -24.74
CA LYS A 194 -3.25 10.58 -25.34
C LYS A 194 -3.96 11.84 -24.85
N GLN A 195 -5.30 11.82 -24.81
CA GLN A 195 -6.09 12.93 -24.29
C GLN A 195 -5.73 13.24 -22.84
N ILE A 196 -5.58 12.20 -21.99
CA ILE A 196 -5.21 12.33 -20.58
C ILE A 196 -3.82 12.96 -20.45
N VAL A 197 -2.85 12.48 -21.23
CA VAL A 197 -1.48 13.00 -21.22
C VAL A 197 -1.45 14.47 -21.70
N ASP A 198 -2.07 14.77 -22.83
CA ASP A 198 -2.07 16.12 -23.40
C ASP A 198 -2.74 17.13 -22.44
N GLU A 199 -3.86 16.74 -21.83
CA GLU A 199 -4.57 17.59 -20.89
C GLU A 199 -3.78 17.82 -19.59
N GLN A 200 -3.15 16.77 -19.04
CA GLN A 200 -2.30 16.93 -17.86
C GLN A 200 -1.08 17.81 -18.16
N MET A 201 -0.47 17.67 -19.33
CA MET A 201 0.64 18.52 -19.75
C MET A 201 0.27 20.00 -19.77
N GLN A 202 -0.92 20.34 -20.27
CA GLN A 202 -1.41 21.72 -20.32
C GLN A 202 -1.63 22.33 -18.93
N ARG A 203 -1.90 21.51 -17.91
CA ARG A 203 -2.15 21.95 -16.53
C ARG A 203 -0.87 22.25 -15.76
N LEU A 204 0.28 21.72 -16.21
CA LEU A 204 1.55 21.92 -15.53
C LEU A 204 2.09 23.33 -15.75
N THR A 205 2.54 23.93 -14.66
CA THR A 205 3.08 25.30 -14.67
C THR A 205 4.59 25.35 -14.59
N SER A 206 5.22 24.40 -13.91
CA SER A 206 6.67 24.33 -13.75
C SER A 206 7.32 23.63 -14.95
N GLU A 207 8.36 24.25 -15.53
CA GLU A 207 9.12 23.66 -16.65
C GLU A 207 9.81 22.34 -16.29
N ASP A 208 10.30 22.22 -15.06
CA ASP A 208 10.89 20.95 -14.57
C ASP A 208 9.84 19.83 -14.57
N ARG A 209 8.62 20.13 -14.13
CA ARG A 209 7.53 19.14 -14.13
C ARG A 209 7.01 18.83 -15.52
N LYS A 210 6.98 19.79 -16.41
CA LYS A 210 6.67 19.54 -17.82
C LYS A 210 7.69 18.61 -18.44
N SER A 211 8.98 18.84 -18.20
CA SER A 211 10.06 17.99 -18.68
C SER A 211 9.98 16.58 -18.11
N GLU A 212 9.74 16.45 -16.79
CA GLU A 212 9.49 15.16 -16.13
C GLU A 212 8.30 14.44 -16.77
N PHE A 213 7.17 15.13 -16.87
CA PHE A 213 5.93 14.56 -17.37
C PHE A 213 6.04 14.14 -18.84
N GLN A 214 6.64 14.99 -19.67
CA GLN A 214 6.88 14.71 -21.09
C GLN A 214 7.74 13.45 -21.27
N PHE A 215 8.77 13.29 -20.45
CA PHE A 215 9.67 12.14 -20.53
C PHE A 215 8.97 10.86 -20.04
N VAL A 216 8.34 10.91 -18.88
CA VAL A 216 7.75 9.72 -18.22
C VAL A 216 6.45 9.26 -18.91
N SER A 217 5.60 10.18 -19.35
CA SER A 217 4.32 9.84 -19.98
C SER A 217 4.42 9.07 -21.31
N ARG A 218 5.60 9.06 -21.94
CA ARG A 218 5.88 8.19 -23.08
C ARG A 218 5.62 6.72 -22.78
N ALA A 219 5.86 6.32 -21.54
CA ALA A 219 5.57 4.96 -21.06
C ALA A 219 4.07 4.64 -20.99
N CYS A 220 3.18 5.64 -21.01
CA CYS A 220 1.74 5.41 -21.00
C CYS A 220 1.17 5.01 -22.38
N ASN A 221 1.95 5.14 -23.45
CA ASN A 221 1.50 4.73 -24.79
C ASN A 221 1.12 3.24 -24.80
N PRO A 222 -0.09 2.84 -25.27
CA PRO A 222 -0.50 1.45 -25.32
C PRO A 222 0.19 0.62 -26.41
N ASP A 223 0.83 1.26 -27.41
CA ASP A 223 1.54 0.56 -28.49
C ASP A 223 2.80 -0.11 -27.95
N VAL A 224 2.82 -1.45 -28.05
CA VAL A 224 3.93 -2.30 -27.57
C VAL A 224 5.25 -1.95 -28.28
N ALA A 225 5.24 -1.65 -29.59
CA ALA A 225 6.46 -1.31 -30.32
C ALA A 225 7.07 0.02 -29.82
N VAL A 226 6.22 0.99 -29.47
CA VAL A 226 6.67 2.26 -28.88
C VAL A 226 7.26 2.02 -27.49
N GLN A 227 6.63 1.16 -26.70
CA GLN A 227 7.11 0.80 -25.36
C GLN A 227 8.46 0.05 -25.43
N ASP A 228 8.63 -0.89 -26.37
CA ASP A 228 9.88 -1.61 -26.58
C ASP A 228 11.01 -0.65 -27.01
N THR A 229 10.70 0.28 -27.92
CA THR A 229 11.65 1.33 -28.33
C THR A 229 12.08 2.17 -27.13
N LEU A 230 11.12 2.60 -26.28
CA LEU A 230 11.41 3.36 -25.06
C LEU A 230 12.30 2.58 -24.09
N PHE A 231 12.05 1.28 -23.95
CA PHE A 231 12.87 0.42 -23.10
C PHE A 231 14.31 0.31 -23.64
N GLU A 232 14.49 0.15 -24.96
CA GLU A 232 15.82 0.14 -25.60
C GLU A 232 16.55 1.47 -25.42
N GLU A 233 15.84 2.59 -25.56
CA GLU A 233 16.41 3.93 -25.30
C GLU A 233 16.94 4.07 -23.87
N LEU A 234 16.30 3.44 -22.85
CA LEU A 234 16.76 3.47 -21.46
C LEU A 234 18.07 2.69 -21.23
N LYS A 235 18.52 1.85 -22.17
CA LYS A 235 19.85 1.21 -22.08
C LYS A 235 20.99 2.21 -22.28
N GLN A 236 20.72 3.35 -22.92
CA GLN A 236 21.68 4.44 -23.10
C GLN A 236 21.81 5.25 -21.81
N ARG A 237 23.05 5.54 -21.39
CA ARG A 237 23.35 6.23 -20.13
C ARG A 237 22.73 7.63 -20.06
N GLU A 238 22.70 8.32 -21.20
CA GLU A 238 22.16 9.66 -21.31
C GLU A 238 20.69 9.76 -20.92
N ASN A 239 19.90 8.74 -21.26
CA ASN A 239 18.48 8.65 -20.98
C ASN A 239 18.16 8.22 -19.54
N ARG A 240 19.18 7.85 -18.76
CA ARG A 240 19.08 7.47 -17.34
C ARG A 240 19.69 8.50 -16.39
N ARG A 241 20.07 9.68 -16.87
CA ARG A 241 20.70 10.72 -16.02
C ARG A 241 19.83 11.13 -14.86
N THR A 242 18.52 11.19 -15.06
CA THR A 242 17.54 11.45 -13.99
C THR A 242 16.95 10.13 -13.55
N GLU A 243 17.62 9.46 -12.61
CA GLU A 243 17.27 8.13 -12.12
C GLU A 243 15.79 7.98 -11.68
N PRO A 244 15.17 8.94 -10.96
CA PRO A 244 13.75 8.84 -10.61
C PRO A 244 12.81 8.75 -11.82
N TRP A 245 13.13 9.44 -12.92
CA TRP A 245 12.32 9.40 -14.14
C TRP A 245 12.45 8.08 -14.88
N ALA A 246 13.67 7.55 -14.96
CA ALA A 246 13.93 6.24 -15.54
C ALA A 246 13.23 5.14 -14.74
N SER A 247 13.28 5.21 -13.41
CA SER A 247 12.58 4.29 -12.52
C SER A 247 11.06 4.36 -12.69
N ALA A 248 10.51 5.57 -12.86
CA ALA A 248 9.08 5.76 -13.12
C ALA A 248 8.66 5.14 -14.46
N ILE A 249 9.45 5.33 -15.54
CA ILE A 249 9.19 4.69 -16.83
C ILE A 249 9.19 3.16 -16.68
N LEU A 250 10.21 2.59 -16.03
CA LEU A 250 10.28 1.15 -15.83
C LEU A 250 9.09 0.61 -15.03
N ALA A 251 8.64 1.33 -14.01
CA ALA A 251 7.45 0.95 -13.25
C ALA A 251 6.19 0.94 -14.13
N LEU A 252 6.00 1.96 -14.97
CA LEU A 252 4.86 2.05 -15.88
C LEU A 252 4.92 1.01 -17.01
N LEU A 253 6.12 0.70 -17.52
CA LEU A 253 6.29 -0.34 -18.53
C LEU A 253 6.04 -1.75 -18.00
N ASN A 254 6.26 -1.97 -16.69
CA ASN A 254 6.01 -3.24 -15.99
C ASN A 254 4.69 -3.23 -15.20
N ASP A 255 3.76 -2.36 -15.57
CA ASP A 255 2.43 -2.36 -14.95
C ASP A 255 1.75 -3.71 -15.18
N GLU A 256 1.12 -4.24 -14.13
CA GLU A 256 0.50 -5.58 -14.13
C GLU A 256 -0.68 -5.75 -15.11
N THR A 257 -1.25 -4.64 -15.60
CA THR A 257 -2.30 -4.66 -16.64
C THR A 257 -1.75 -4.88 -18.05
N ARG A 258 -0.43 -4.83 -18.20
CA ARG A 258 0.25 -5.02 -19.48
C ARG A 258 0.71 -6.46 -19.64
N GLU A 259 0.70 -6.95 -20.88
CA GLU A 259 1.22 -8.30 -21.15
C GLU A 259 2.66 -8.45 -20.66
N PRO A 260 3.00 -9.56 -19.97
CA PRO A 260 4.36 -9.81 -19.53
C PRO A 260 5.33 -9.85 -20.72
N ARG A 261 6.36 -9.00 -20.70
CA ARG A 261 7.41 -8.96 -21.73
C ARG A 261 8.52 -9.96 -21.50
N ASN A 262 8.38 -10.82 -20.50
CA ASN A 262 9.44 -11.68 -19.99
C ASN A 262 9.82 -12.87 -20.90
N ASN A 263 9.34 -12.94 -22.12
CA ASN A 263 9.62 -14.06 -23.03
C ASN A 263 10.45 -13.68 -24.27
N LYS A 264 11.23 -12.59 -24.21
CA LYS A 264 12.19 -12.26 -25.28
C LYS A 264 13.61 -12.15 -24.75
#